data_9e8860d3b6627fbab43229c97bf37b48
#
_entry.id   9e8860d3b6627fbab43229c97bf37b48
#
_cell.length_a   1.000
_cell.length_b   1.000
_cell.length_c   1.000
_cell.angle_alpha   90.00
_cell.angle_beta   90.00
_cell.angle_gamma   90.00
#
_symmetry.space_group_name_H-M   'P 1'
#
loop_
_entity.id
_entity.type
_entity.pdbx_description
1 polymer ?
#
loop_
_entity_poly.entity_id
_entity_poly.type
_entity_poly.pdbx_seq_one_letter_code
_entity_poly.pdbx_strand_id
1 'polypeptide(L)'
;KSSLINTITNQNISLVSDYAGTTTDPVYKPMELNPIGPVVFIDTAGFDDQGDLGKLRVEKTKQAAQKTDIAIILLNHKGDFSLEKQWIDIFKKSKIPYILLINKSDLLSKKEINNLKEKANELFKSIPIVTSMVENVGVEQLKEKISLLVPQEFENLSITGSLVKEDDIVLLVMPQDIQAPKGRLILPQVQTIRELLDKKCIVVSTV
;
A
#
# COMPACT_ATOMS: atom_id res chain seq x y z
N LYS A 1 -4.14 11.34 -2.17
CA LYS A 1 -4.00 9.96 -1.67
C LYS A 1 -4.55 8.98 -2.69
N SER A 2 -5.81 9.12 -3.09
CA SER A 2 -6.50 8.19 -4.00
C SER A 2 -5.79 8.02 -5.35
N SER A 3 -5.35 9.12 -5.99
CA SER A 3 -4.58 9.06 -7.24
C SER A 3 -3.27 8.28 -7.08
N LEU A 4 -2.61 8.38 -5.92
CA LEU A 4 -1.39 7.64 -5.63
C LEU A 4 -1.66 6.12 -5.65
N ILE A 5 -2.70 5.68 -4.95
CA ILE A 5 -3.07 4.26 -4.90
C ILE A 5 -3.43 3.74 -6.30
N ASN A 6 -4.25 4.48 -7.04
CA ASN A 6 -4.65 4.09 -8.40
C ASN A 6 -3.45 3.94 -9.35
N THR A 7 -2.51 4.87 -9.29
CA THR A 7 -1.34 4.84 -10.17
C THR A 7 -0.38 3.72 -9.78
N ILE A 8 -0.12 3.50 -8.49
CA ILE A 8 0.78 2.43 -8.01
C ILE A 8 0.25 1.05 -8.42
N THR A 9 -1.05 0.84 -8.31
CA THR A 9 -1.70 -0.45 -8.60
C THR A 9 -2.04 -0.63 -10.08
N ASN A 10 -1.86 0.41 -10.88
CA ASN A 10 -2.25 0.46 -12.30
C ASN A 10 -3.73 0.08 -12.50
N GLN A 11 -4.58 0.41 -11.54
CA GLN A 11 -6.01 0.11 -11.54
C GLN A 11 -6.80 1.40 -11.41
N ASN A 12 -7.70 1.65 -12.36
CA ASN A 12 -8.68 2.74 -12.29
C ASN A 12 -9.81 2.36 -11.34
N ILE A 13 -9.50 2.13 -10.08
CA ILE A 13 -10.52 1.94 -9.06
C ILE A 13 -10.98 3.33 -8.66
N SER A 14 -12.22 3.66 -9.06
CA SER A 14 -12.92 4.83 -8.57
C SER A 14 -12.92 4.78 -7.03
N LEU A 15 -12.06 5.57 -6.42
CA LEU A 15 -12.03 5.82 -4.98
C LEU A 15 -13.17 6.80 -4.63
N VAL A 16 -14.36 6.53 -5.13
CA VAL A 16 -15.54 7.29 -4.77
C VAL A 16 -16.08 6.68 -3.47
N SER A 17 -15.61 7.21 -2.35
CA SER A 17 -16.53 7.30 -1.23
C SER A 17 -17.49 8.42 -1.61
N ASP A 18 -18.74 8.09 -1.93
CA ASP A 18 -19.79 9.03 -2.32
C ASP A 18 -20.16 10.05 -1.23
N TYR A 19 -19.44 10.07 -0.12
CA TYR A 19 -19.60 11.03 0.98
C TYR A 19 -18.25 11.53 1.46
N ALA A 20 -17.82 12.63 0.90
CA ALA A 20 -16.77 13.46 1.51
C ALA A 20 -17.26 13.94 2.87
N GLY A 21 -16.61 13.48 3.97
CA GLY A 21 -16.76 14.10 5.28
C GLY A 21 -17.45 13.30 6.39
N THR A 22 -17.90 12.06 6.17
CA THR A 22 -18.62 11.29 7.21
C THR A 22 -17.95 10.00 7.67
N THR A 23 -16.94 9.49 6.97
CA THR A 23 -16.30 8.22 7.33
C THR A 23 -15.14 8.46 8.30
N THR A 24 -15.33 8.10 9.56
CA THR A 24 -14.28 8.09 10.59
C THR A 24 -13.43 6.83 10.55
N ASP A 25 -13.84 5.83 9.79
CA ASP A 25 -13.21 4.51 9.75
C ASP A 25 -12.17 4.40 8.63
N PRO A 26 -11.02 3.75 8.89
CA PRO A 26 -10.05 3.41 7.85
C PRO A 26 -10.69 2.51 6.79
N VAL A 27 -10.44 2.82 5.52
CA VAL A 27 -10.95 2.02 4.40
C VAL A 27 -9.88 1.02 3.99
N TYR A 28 -10.22 -0.27 4.04
CA TYR A 28 -9.35 -1.37 3.64
C TYR A 28 -9.62 -1.72 2.17
N LYS A 29 -8.57 -1.71 1.35
CA LYS A 29 -8.66 -2.00 -0.09
C LYS A 29 -7.69 -3.09 -0.46
N PRO A 30 -8.15 -4.34 -0.64
CA PRO A 30 -7.31 -5.40 -1.17
C PRO A 30 -7.00 -5.13 -2.65
N MET A 31 -5.73 -5.19 -3.03
CA MET A 31 -5.26 -4.90 -4.38
C MET A 31 -4.02 -5.73 -4.69
N GLU A 32 -3.69 -5.85 -5.97
CA GLU A 32 -2.42 -6.45 -6.41
C GLU A 32 -1.41 -5.36 -6.72
N LEU A 33 -0.22 -5.47 -6.15
CA LEU A 33 0.90 -4.56 -6.37
C LEU A 33 2.08 -5.31 -6.97
N ASN A 34 2.25 -5.25 -8.29
CA ASN A 34 3.39 -5.87 -8.96
C ASN A 34 4.70 -5.11 -8.66
N PRO A 35 5.81 -5.83 -8.34
CA PRO A 35 6.00 -7.29 -8.31
C PRO A 35 5.71 -7.93 -6.93
N ILE A 36 5.23 -7.17 -5.95
CA ILE A 36 5.11 -7.57 -4.54
C ILE A 36 4.01 -8.64 -4.34
N GLY A 37 2.93 -8.56 -5.13
CA GLY A 37 1.77 -9.45 -4.99
C GLY A 37 0.59 -8.77 -4.27
N PRO A 38 -0.21 -9.54 -3.51
CA PRO A 38 -1.41 -9.03 -2.86
C PRO A 38 -1.07 -8.12 -1.69
N VAL A 39 -1.71 -6.97 -1.65
CA VAL A 39 -1.59 -5.97 -0.58
C VAL A 39 -2.96 -5.47 -0.18
N VAL A 40 -3.08 -5.01 1.05
CA VAL A 40 -4.27 -4.29 1.52
C VAL A 40 -3.85 -2.85 1.81
N PHE A 41 -4.31 -1.92 0.99
CA PHE A 41 -4.15 -0.50 1.29
C PHE A 41 -5.13 -0.08 2.37
N ILE A 42 -4.61 0.53 3.42
CA ILE A 42 -5.41 1.11 4.49
C ILE A 42 -5.41 2.62 4.28
N ASP A 43 -6.48 3.15 3.65
CA ASP A 43 -6.63 4.59 3.49
C ASP A 43 -7.17 5.20 4.77
N THR A 44 -6.36 6.05 5.38
CA THR A 44 -6.71 6.75 6.61
C THR A 44 -7.26 8.12 6.30
N ALA A 45 -8.25 8.59 7.06
CA ALA A 45 -8.76 9.95 6.97
C ALA A 45 -7.63 10.98 7.15
N GLY A 46 -7.79 12.17 6.61
CA GLY A 46 -6.83 13.27 6.79
C GLY A 46 -6.66 13.63 8.27
N PHE A 47 -5.45 14.08 8.63
CA PHE A 47 -5.11 14.43 10.02
C PHE A 47 -5.52 15.86 10.40
N ASP A 48 -6.15 16.60 9.48
CA ASP A 48 -6.37 18.04 9.59
C ASP A 48 -7.63 18.42 10.37
N ASP A 49 -8.41 17.46 10.85
CA ASP A 49 -9.66 17.73 11.52
C ASP A 49 -9.45 18.05 13.02
N GLN A 50 -9.86 19.23 13.41
CA GLN A 50 -9.89 19.71 14.80
C GLN A 50 -11.23 19.33 15.46
N GLY A 51 -11.19 18.93 16.74
CA GLY A 51 -12.37 18.62 17.54
C GLY A 51 -12.46 17.18 18.01
N ASP A 52 -13.60 16.80 18.60
CA ASP A 52 -13.81 15.44 19.18
C ASP A 52 -13.83 14.35 18.11
N LEU A 53 -14.29 14.63 16.91
CA LEU A 53 -14.17 13.75 15.75
C LEU A 53 -12.71 13.51 15.35
N GLY A 54 -11.83 14.48 15.51
CA GLY A 54 -10.39 14.35 15.27
C GLY A 54 -9.74 13.35 16.22
N LYS A 55 -10.12 13.35 17.51
CA LYS A 55 -9.60 12.38 18.50
C LYS A 55 -9.98 10.95 18.17
N LEU A 56 -11.23 10.71 17.80
CA LEU A 56 -11.72 9.38 17.37
C LEU A 56 -11.01 8.88 16.12
N ARG A 57 -10.74 9.77 15.14
CA ARG A 57 -9.99 9.44 13.92
C ARG A 57 -8.54 9.07 14.22
N VAL A 58 -7.88 9.81 15.13
CA VAL A 58 -6.52 9.51 15.58
C VAL A 58 -6.48 8.14 16.26
N GLU A 59 -7.46 7.79 17.09
CA GLU A 59 -7.51 6.50 17.77
C GLU A 59 -7.72 5.34 16.79
N LYS A 60 -8.66 5.49 15.85
CA LYS A 60 -8.88 4.50 14.77
C LYS A 60 -7.67 4.35 13.84
N THR A 61 -7.00 5.45 13.53
CA THR A 61 -5.76 5.38 12.75
C THR A 61 -4.64 4.70 13.53
N LYS A 62 -4.56 4.87 14.85
CA LYS A 62 -3.61 4.11 15.69
C LYS A 62 -3.90 2.61 15.68
N GLN A 63 -5.18 2.22 15.72
CA GLN A 63 -5.58 0.82 15.60
C GLN A 63 -5.24 0.25 14.21
N ALA A 64 -5.45 1.03 13.15
CA ALA A 64 -5.05 0.64 11.80
C ALA A 64 -3.51 0.52 11.68
N ALA A 65 -2.77 1.42 12.32
CA ALA A 65 -1.30 1.36 12.35
C ALA A 65 -0.78 0.06 12.96
N GLN A 66 -1.45 -0.52 13.95
CA GLN A 66 -1.06 -1.81 14.53
C GLN A 66 -1.19 -3.01 13.57
N LYS A 67 -1.96 -2.85 12.50
CA LYS A 67 -2.18 -3.86 11.44
C LYS A 67 -1.39 -3.54 10.16
N THR A 68 -0.49 -2.57 10.23
CA THR A 68 0.24 -2.07 9.06
C THR A 68 1.64 -2.65 9.06
N ASP A 69 2.03 -3.25 7.96
CA ASP A 69 3.40 -3.76 7.76
C ASP A 69 4.33 -2.67 7.25
N ILE A 70 3.85 -1.77 6.41
CA ILE A 70 4.62 -0.66 5.84
C ILE A 70 3.74 0.60 5.82
N ALA A 71 4.23 1.70 6.35
CA ALA A 71 3.55 2.99 6.33
C ALA A 71 4.08 3.90 5.21
N ILE A 72 3.18 4.57 4.49
CA ILE A 72 3.52 5.60 3.51
C ILE A 72 3.02 6.94 4.04
N ILE A 73 3.94 7.87 4.27
CA ILE A 73 3.66 9.18 4.86
C ILE A 73 3.84 10.25 3.80
N LEU A 74 2.74 10.93 3.46
CA LEU A 74 2.75 12.06 2.55
C LEU A 74 3.11 13.34 3.32
N LEU A 75 4.23 13.95 2.97
CA LEU A 75 4.67 15.21 3.55
C LEU A 75 3.85 16.37 2.98
N ASN A 76 3.48 17.31 3.84
CA ASN A 76 2.79 18.50 3.39
C ASN A 76 3.78 19.49 2.72
N HIS A 77 3.30 20.26 1.75
CA HIS A 77 4.15 21.18 0.98
C HIS A 77 4.49 22.47 1.75
N LYS A 78 3.80 22.76 2.84
CA LYS A 78 4.08 23.93 3.68
C LYS A 78 5.34 23.77 4.51
N GLY A 79 5.85 22.52 4.61
CA GLY A 79 7.07 22.19 5.35
C GLY A 79 6.90 22.23 6.87
N ASP A 80 5.70 22.30 7.39
CA ASP A 80 5.40 22.01 8.79
C ASP A 80 5.09 20.52 8.89
N PHE A 81 6.00 19.77 9.45
CA PHE A 81 5.93 18.32 9.58
C PHE A 81 5.55 17.87 10.99
N SER A 82 4.91 18.72 11.77
CA SER A 82 4.57 18.43 13.17
C SER A 82 3.62 17.25 13.32
N LEU A 83 2.63 17.12 12.42
CA LEU A 83 1.70 16.01 12.38
C LEU A 83 2.37 14.73 11.89
N GLU A 84 3.13 14.82 10.81
CA GLU A 84 3.86 13.69 10.26
C GLU A 84 4.87 13.14 11.26
N LYS A 85 5.52 14.01 12.05
CA LYS A 85 6.44 13.61 13.11
C LYS A 85 5.75 12.74 14.17
N GLN A 86 4.55 13.12 14.60
CA GLN A 86 3.79 12.32 15.58
C GLN A 86 3.56 10.89 15.09
N TRP A 87 3.19 10.74 13.81
CA TRP A 87 2.97 9.43 13.19
C TRP A 87 4.26 8.64 13.00
N ILE A 88 5.32 9.30 12.57
CA ILE A 88 6.64 8.68 12.44
C ILE A 88 7.11 8.14 13.79
N ASP A 89 6.89 8.89 14.88
CA ASP A 89 7.25 8.45 16.24
C ASP A 89 6.42 7.22 16.67
N ILE A 90 5.14 7.15 16.28
CA ILE A 90 4.29 5.97 16.53
C ILE A 90 4.82 4.77 15.74
N PHE A 91 5.09 4.91 14.44
CA PHE A 91 5.61 3.82 13.61
C PHE A 91 6.99 3.34 14.08
N LYS A 92 7.88 4.26 14.48
CA LYS A 92 9.17 3.90 15.07
C LYS A 92 9.04 3.09 16.36
N LYS A 93 8.12 3.49 17.26
CA LYS A 93 7.85 2.75 18.50
C LYS A 93 7.32 1.36 18.23
N SER A 94 6.49 1.21 17.22
CA SER A 94 5.90 -0.07 16.79
C SER A 94 6.83 -0.88 15.88
N LYS A 95 8.04 -0.38 15.56
CA LYS A 95 9.00 -0.98 14.62
C LYS A 95 8.43 -1.19 13.21
N ILE A 96 7.46 -0.39 12.81
CA ILE A 96 6.86 -0.43 11.47
C ILE A 96 7.72 0.43 10.54
N PRO A 97 8.25 -0.13 9.45
CA PRO A 97 8.99 0.62 8.45
C PRO A 97 8.09 1.66 7.77
N TYR A 98 8.66 2.81 7.42
CA TYR A 98 7.91 3.86 6.76
C TYR A 98 8.67 4.47 5.59
N ILE A 99 7.91 4.98 4.62
CA ILE A 99 8.41 5.67 3.45
C ILE A 99 7.86 7.11 3.48
N LEU A 100 8.72 8.09 3.30
CA LEU A 100 8.33 9.49 3.17
C LEU A 100 8.13 9.84 1.69
N LEU A 101 7.03 10.51 1.36
CA LEU A 101 6.74 10.97 0.01
C LEU A 101 6.48 12.48 -0.03
N ILE A 102 7.07 13.15 -1.02
CA ILE A 102 6.65 14.46 -1.51
C ILE A 102 5.85 14.20 -2.78
N ASN A 103 4.52 14.18 -2.67
CA ASN A 103 3.63 13.90 -3.80
C ASN A 103 3.17 15.19 -4.47
N LYS A 104 2.67 15.13 -5.71
CA LYS A 104 2.28 16.26 -6.54
C LYS A 104 3.46 17.21 -6.82
N SER A 105 4.60 16.63 -7.16
CA SER A 105 5.81 17.40 -7.47
C SER A 105 5.66 18.28 -8.72
N ASP A 106 4.70 17.97 -9.57
CA ASP A 106 4.26 18.78 -10.70
C ASP A 106 3.79 20.19 -10.31
N LEU A 107 3.38 20.38 -9.07
CA LEU A 107 2.94 21.67 -8.53
C LEU A 107 4.05 22.44 -7.78
N LEU A 108 5.27 21.90 -7.72
CA LEU A 108 6.37 22.45 -6.94
C LEU A 108 7.56 22.79 -7.83
N SER A 109 8.25 23.88 -7.51
CA SER A 109 9.53 24.21 -8.10
C SER A 109 10.63 23.28 -7.57
N LYS A 110 11.71 23.12 -8.33
CA LYS A 110 12.90 22.36 -7.91
C LYS A 110 13.47 22.85 -6.58
N LYS A 111 13.42 24.15 -6.31
CA LYS A 111 13.90 24.76 -5.06
C LYS A 111 13.04 24.34 -3.87
N GLU A 112 11.71 24.34 -4.03
CA GLU A 112 10.79 23.90 -2.98
C GLU A 112 10.96 22.42 -2.67
N ILE A 113 11.10 21.57 -3.69
CA ILE A 113 11.36 20.14 -3.51
C ILE A 113 12.66 19.92 -2.74
N ASN A 114 13.75 20.61 -3.08
CA ASN A 114 15.01 20.48 -2.38
C ASN A 114 14.90 20.93 -0.92
N ASN A 115 14.25 22.05 -0.64
CA ASN A 115 14.04 22.54 0.71
C ASN A 115 13.23 21.53 1.56
N LEU A 116 12.18 20.93 0.97
CA LEU A 116 11.38 19.91 1.66
C LEU A 116 12.21 18.64 1.93
N LYS A 117 13.07 18.22 0.98
CA LYS A 117 13.97 17.08 1.16
C LYS A 117 14.98 17.31 2.27
N GLU A 118 15.63 18.47 2.29
CA GLU A 118 16.63 18.84 3.31
C GLU A 118 15.97 18.84 4.68
N LYS A 119 14.85 19.54 4.83
CA LYS A 119 14.11 19.62 6.09
C LYS A 119 13.62 18.25 6.57
N ALA A 120 13.11 17.42 5.69
CA ALA A 120 12.68 16.06 6.04
C ALA A 120 13.89 15.20 6.46
N ASN A 121 15.01 15.31 5.76
CA ASN A 121 16.24 14.59 6.12
C ASN A 121 16.81 15.02 7.46
N GLU A 122 16.78 16.32 7.76
CA GLU A 122 17.21 16.84 9.07
C GLU A 122 16.38 16.28 10.22
N LEU A 123 15.06 16.28 10.06
CA LEU A 123 14.10 15.90 11.11
C LEU A 123 13.97 14.38 11.28
N PHE A 124 13.94 13.63 10.18
CA PHE A 124 13.57 12.22 10.19
C PHE A 124 14.73 11.28 9.86
N LYS A 125 15.90 11.83 9.44
CA LYS A 125 17.06 11.08 8.95
C LYS A 125 16.70 10.13 7.80
N SER A 126 15.78 10.57 6.94
CA SER A 126 15.25 9.83 5.81
C SER A 126 14.97 10.78 4.65
N ILE A 127 15.41 10.38 3.46
CA ILE A 127 15.22 11.18 2.24
C ILE A 127 13.87 10.78 1.63
N PRO A 128 12.92 11.73 1.45
CA PRO A 128 11.64 11.42 0.84
C PRO A 128 11.77 11.13 -0.65
N ILE A 129 10.93 10.22 -1.14
CA ILE A 129 10.75 9.98 -2.56
C ILE A 129 9.84 11.09 -3.12
N VAL A 130 10.21 11.64 -4.27
CA VAL A 130 9.42 12.65 -4.96
C VAL A 130 8.55 11.98 -6.00
N THR A 131 7.26 12.25 -5.95
CA THR A 131 6.28 11.61 -6.84
C THR A 131 5.33 12.61 -7.46
N SER A 132 4.99 12.36 -8.73
CA SER A 132 3.84 12.99 -9.41
C SER A 132 3.05 11.91 -10.13
N MET A 133 1.78 11.79 -9.77
CA MET A 133 0.88 10.81 -10.40
C MET A 133 0.42 11.27 -11.78
N VAL A 134 0.43 12.56 -12.02
CA VAL A 134 0.08 13.16 -13.33
C VAL A 134 1.19 12.91 -14.34
N GLU A 135 2.44 13.08 -13.91
CA GLU A 135 3.63 12.92 -14.76
C GLU A 135 4.24 11.50 -14.68
N ASN A 136 3.65 10.62 -13.87
CA ASN A 136 4.15 9.26 -13.61
C ASN A 136 5.59 9.23 -13.08
N VAL A 137 5.99 10.24 -12.30
CA VAL A 137 7.33 10.38 -11.74
C VAL A 137 7.40 9.67 -10.38
N GLY A 138 8.48 8.94 -10.12
CA GLY A 138 8.82 8.33 -8.83
C GLY A 138 7.98 7.10 -8.46
N VAL A 139 7.09 6.63 -9.32
CA VAL A 139 6.19 5.49 -9.05
C VAL A 139 6.98 4.19 -8.93
N GLU A 140 7.88 3.93 -9.87
CA GLU A 140 8.70 2.71 -9.84
C GLU A 140 9.67 2.73 -8.65
N GLN A 141 10.28 3.87 -8.35
CA GLN A 141 11.14 4.02 -7.16
C GLN A 141 10.37 3.73 -5.86
N LEU A 142 9.10 4.13 -5.80
CA LEU A 142 8.24 3.82 -4.66
C LEU A 142 7.94 2.33 -4.56
N LYS A 143 7.62 1.65 -5.66
CA LYS A 143 7.38 0.20 -5.70
C LYS A 143 8.62 -0.59 -5.27
N GLU A 144 9.79 -0.22 -5.80
CA GLU A 144 11.07 -0.81 -5.39
C GLU A 144 11.31 -0.63 -3.89
N LYS A 145 11.05 0.57 -3.37
CA LYS A 145 11.23 0.84 -1.94
C LYS A 145 10.26 0.04 -1.08
N ILE A 146 9.02 -0.12 -1.51
CA ILE A 146 8.05 -0.99 -0.81
C ILE A 146 8.54 -2.44 -0.84
N SER A 147 8.95 -2.96 -2.00
CA SER A 147 9.46 -4.33 -2.15
C SER A 147 10.63 -4.62 -1.21
N LEU A 148 11.56 -3.68 -1.06
CA LEU A 148 12.70 -3.83 -0.15
C LEU A 148 12.32 -3.83 1.34
N LEU A 149 11.14 -3.33 1.68
CA LEU A 149 10.66 -3.25 3.06
C LEU A 149 9.66 -4.37 3.41
N VAL A 150 9.20 -5.15 2.42
CA VAL A 150 8.34 -6.31 2.67
C VAL A 150 9.11 -7.31 3.53
N PRO A 151 8.56 -7.73 4.67
CA PRO A 151 9.20 -8.76 5.50
C PRO A 151 9.37 -10.06 4.69
N GLN A 152 10.56 -10.65 4.72
CA GLN A 152 10.85 -11.90 4.00
C GLN A 152 9.96 -13.08 4.45
N GLU A 153 9.39 -12.99 5.63
CA GLU A 153 8.45 -14.00 6.15
C GLU A 153 7.18 -14.11 5.29
N PHE A 154 6.79 -13.04 4.58
CA PHE A 154 5.64 -13.07 3.67
C PHE A 154 5.93 -13.76 2.34
N GLU A 155 7.19 -13.81 1.90
CA GLU A 155 7.59 -14.53 0.69
C GLU A 155 7.48 -16.05 0.86
N ASN A 156 7.44 -16.54 2.10
CA ASN A 156 7.49 -17.95 2.44
C ASN A 156 6.14 -18.54 2.90
N LEU A 157 5.06 -17.79 2.88
CA LEU A 157 3.74 -18.32 3.22
C LEU A 157 3.21 -19.16 2.04
N SER A 158 3.55 -20.43 2.05
CA SER A 158 3.04 -21.39 1.08
C SER A 158 1.55 -21.67 1.35
N ILE A 159 0.70 -21.50 0.35
CA ILE A 159 -0.72 -21.82 0.40
C ILE A 159 -0.90 -23.35 0.40
N THR A 160 -0.15 -24.02 -0.45
CA THR A 160 -0.24 -25.47 -0.62
C THR A 160 0.67 -26.23 0.35
N GLY A 161 1.62 -25.56 1.01
CA GLY A 161 2.52 -26.17 1.98
C GLY A 161 3.25 -27.39 1.41
N SER A 162 3.14 -28.52 2.10
CA SER A 162 3.71 -29.82 1.71
C SER A 162 2.72 -30.71 0.95
N LEU A 163 1.54 -30.21 0.57
CA LEU A 163 0.51 -30.98 -0.10
C LEU A 163 0.90 -31.38 -1.53
N VAL A 164 1.79 -30.63 -2.16
CA VAL A 164 2.21 -30.82 -3.55
C VAL A 164 3.74 -30.82 -3.67
N LYS A 165 4.23 -31.56 -4.65
CA LYS A 165 5.65 -31.70 -5.01
C LYS A 165 5.86 -31.34 -6.49
N GLU A 166 7.12 -31.16 -6.90
CA GLU A 166 7.51 -31.02 -8.29
C GLU A 166 6.95 -32.18 -9.12
N ASP A 167 6.47 -31.90 -10.32
CA ASP A 167 5.84 -32.84 -11.28
C ASP A 167 4.46 -33.38 -10.88
N ASP A 168 3.89 -32.99 -9.75
CA ASP A 168 2.51 -33.34 -9.41
C ASP A 168 1.51 -32.72 -10.38
N ILE A 169 0.44 -33.46 -10.68
CA ILE A 169 -0.70 -32.97 -11.46
C ILE A 169 -1.75 -32.46 -10.47
N VAL A 170 -2.04 -31.18 -10.51
CA VAL A 170 -2.98 -30.52 -9.60
C VAL A 170 -4.21 -30.04 -10.35
N LEU A 171 -5.38 -30.54 -9.98
CA LEU A 171 -6.67 -30.03 -10.46
C LEU A 171 -7.18 -28.95 -9.50
N LEU A 172 -7.26 -27.71 -9.97
CA LEU A 172 -7.88 -26.62 -9.25
C LEU A 172 -9.33 -26.44 -9.67
N VAL A 173 -10.24 -26.69 -8.74
CA VAL A 173 -11.66 -26.36 -8.90
C VAL A 173 -11.93 -25.04 -8.21
N MET A 174 -12.16 -23.99 -9.00
CA MET A 174 -12.28 -22.62 -8.50
C MET A 174 -13.72 -22.14 -8.67
N PRO A 175 -14.46 -21.86 -7.58
CA PRO A 175 -15.77 -21.27 -7.69
C PRO A 175 -15.69 -19.87 -8.29
N GLN A 176 -16.62 -19.52 -9.17
CA GLN A 176 -16.72 -18.16 -9.68
C GLN A 176 -17.27 -17.26 -8.56
N ASP A 177 -16.44 -16.30 -8.12
CA ASP A 177 -16.86 -15.33 -7.11
C ASP A 177 -17.72 -14.24 -7.76
N ILE A 178 -18.91 -13.99 -7.20
CA ILE A 178 -19.83 -12.95 -7.65
C ILE A 178 -19.20 -11.55 -7.53
N GLN A 179 -18.26 -11.37 -6.60
CA GLN A 179 -17.54 -10.11 -6.40
C GLN A 179 -16.32 -9.95 -7.31
N ALA A 180 -15.92 -10.99 -8.03
CA ALA A 180 -14.84 -10.90 -8.99
C ALA A 180 -15.26 -10.06 -10.22
N PRO A 181 -14.38 -9.25 -10.79
CA PRO A 181 -14.62 -8.62 -12.08
C PRO A 181 -14.90 -9.70 -13.14
N LYS A 182 -15.88 -9.47 -14.02
CA LYS A 182 -16.28 -10.44 -15.04
C LYS A 182 -15.07 -11.02 -15.79
N GLY A 183 -14.95 -12.34 -15.79
CA GLY A 183 -13.89 -13.07 -16.50
C GLY A 183 -12.50 -13.00 -15.86
N ARG A 184 -12.39 -12.59 -14.59
CA ARG A 184 -11.12 -12.59 -13.85
C ARG A 184 -11.17 -13.51 -12.65
N LEU A 185 -10.02 -14.09 -12.34
CA LEU A 185 -9.79 -14.84 -11.11
C LEU A 185 -9.65 -13.88 -9.93
N ILE A 186 -10.12 -14.30 -8.77
CA ILE A 186 -9.83 -13.58 -7.52
C ILE A 186 -8.38 -13.83 -7.10
N LEU A 187 -7.87 -12.91 -6.29
CA LEU A 187 -6.46 -12.92 -5.88
C LEU A 187 -5.98 -14.25 -5.27
N PRO A 188 -6.69 -14.91 -4.33
CA PRO A 188 -6.26 -16.21 -3.81
C PRO A 188 -6.12 -17.29 -4.88
N GLN A 189 -6.98 -17.28 -5.90
CA GLN A 189 -6.91 -18.22 -7.01
C GLN A 189 -5.64 -18.01 -7.85
N VAL A 190 -5.33 -16.76 -8.16
CA VAL A 190 -4.11 -16.38 -8.91
C VAL A 190 -2.86 -16.75 -8.12
N GLN A 191 -2.84 -16.52 -6.82
CA GLN A 191 -1.71 -16.86 -5.95
C GLN A 191 -1.48 -18.37 -5.89
N THR A 192 -2.54 -19.15 -5.73
CA THR A 192 -2.44 -20.60 -5.71
C THR A 192 -1.89 -21.14 -7.02
N ILE A 193 -2.36 -20.63 -8.17
CA ILE A 193 -1.83 -21.04 -9.48
C ILE A 193 -0.33 -20.70 -9.58
N ARG A 194 0.04 -19.48 -9.20
CA ARG A 194 1.45 -19.04 -9.26
C ARG A 194 2.34 -19.93 -8.39
N GLU A 195 1.94 -20.19 -7.15
CA GLU A 195 2.70 -21.06 -6.24
C GLU A 195 2.88 -22.46 -6.80
N LEU A 196 1.83 -23.03 -7.41
CA LEU A 196 1.92 -24.37 -8.02
C LEU A 196 2.87 -24.39 -9.21
N LEU A 197 2.86 -23.35 -10.04
CA LEU A 197 3.80 -23.21 -11.16
C LEU A 197 5.24 -23.01 -10.68
N ASP A 198 5.44 -22.21 -9.62
CA ASP A 198 6.75 -22.00 -9.00
C ASP A 198 7.31 -23.31 -8.40
N LYS A 199 6.41 -24.19 -7.91
CA LYS A 199 6.74 -25.55 -7.46
C LYS A 199 6.87 -26.56 -8.61
N LYS A 200 6.77 -26.10 -9.86
CA LYS A 200 6.86 -26.91 -11.09
C LYS A 200 5.79 -28.00 -11.19
N CYS A 201 4.61 -27.77 -10.65
CA CYS A 201 3.46 -28.64 -10.82
C CYS A 201 2.81 -28.45 -12.18
N ILE A 202 2.11 -29.49 -12.66
CA ILE A 202 1.21 -29.41 -13.81
C ILE A 202 -0.16 -28.97 -13.30
N VAL A 203 -0.62 -27.80 -13.72
CA VAL A 203 -1.88 -27.22 -13.20
C VAL A 203 -2.97 -27.31 -14.24
N VAL A 204 -4.06 -27.99 -13.89
CA VAL A 204 -5.32 -28.00 -14.63
C VAL A 204 -6.35 -27.23 -13.81
N SER A 205 -6.98 -26.23 -14.40
CA SER A 205 -7.96 -25.40 -13.70
C SER A 205 -9.32 -25.43 -14.38
N THR A 206 -10.38 -25.44 -13.57
CA THR A 206 -11.77 -25.25 -14.00
C THR A 206 -12.43 -24.19 -13.12
N VAL A 207 -13.32 -23.40 -13.71
CA VAL A 207 -14.08 -22.33 -13.07
C VAL A 207 -15.56 -22.65 -13.12
#